data_961b08cc8fffcf801bdfb5709037fd1f
#
_entry.id   961b08cc8fffcf801bdfb5709037fd1f
#
_cell.length_a   1.000
_cell.length_b   1.000
_cell.length_c   1.000
_cell.angle_alpha   90.00
_cell.angle_beta   90.00
_cell.angle_gamma   90.00
#
_symmetry.space_group_name_H-M   'P 1'
#
loop_
_entity.id
_entity.type
_entity.pdbx_description
1 polymer ?
#
loop_
_entity_poly.entity_id
_entity_poly.type
_entity_poly.pdbx_seq_one_letter_code
_entity_poly.pdbx_strand_id
1 'polypeptide(L)'
;MAKNVIKRIFPKLDSVKEEKILKVFGPAVLQPNLWHINKKSVSRGFAIGAFCAFLPIPGIQMILAAFLSITFAANLPLAVILTWITNPFTYIPIVYFAIKIGGIFINAEFTYEIKNEQINIFTDLMQYWEPLFLGSFILSIISSLLSYILIRMYWRYYVIKTWSKRKKF
;
A
#
# COMPACT_ATOMS: atom_id res chain seq x y z
N MET A 1 -3.40 -23.49 -13.29
CA MET A 1 -2.07 -23.03 -12.83
C MET A 1 -2.11 -21.84 -11.86
N ALA A 2 -2.87 -20.77 -12.08
CA ALA A 2 -2.95 -19.63 -11.15
C ALA A 2 -3.41 -19.97 -9.71
N LYS A 3 -4.34 -20.90 -9.52
CA LYS A 3 -4.82 -21.33 -8.19
C LYS A 3 -3.73 -21.96 -7.31
N ASN A 4 -2.74 -22.63 -7.90
CA ASN A 4 -1.68 -23.30 -7.14
C ASN A 4 -0.56 -22.33 -6.71
N VAL A 5 -0.30 -21.30 -7.51
CA VAL A 5 0.66 -20.23 -7.16
C VAL A 5 0.09 -19.38 -6.03
N ILE A 6 -1.20 -19.07 -6.11
CA ILE A 6 -1.90 -18.28 -5.09
C ILE A 6 -1.96 -19.03 -3.75
N LYS A 7 -2.24 -20.34 -3.76
CA LYS A 7 -2.20 -21.18 -2.54
C LYS A 7 -0.82 -21.28 -1.88
N ARG A 8 0.27 -21.06 -2.64
CA ARG A 8 1.64 -21.08 -2.11
C ARG A 8 2.03 -19.78 -1.42
N ILE A 9 1.46 -18.65 -1.86
CA ILE A 9 1.76 -17.30 -1.34
C ILE A 9 0.95 -17.00 -0.08
N PHE A 10 -0.25 -17.58 0.04
CA PHE A 10 -1.11 -17.37 1.20
C PHE A 10 -0.91 -18.48 2.24
N PRO A 11 -0.47 -18.15 3.45
CA PRO A 11 -0.39 -19.09 4.54
C PRO A 11 -1.79 -19.67 4.83
N LYS A 12 -1.83 -20.96 5.16
CA LYS A 12 -3.09 -21.58 5.61
C LYS A 12 -3.55 -20.89 6.89
N LEU A 13 -4.85 -20.66 7.03
CA LEU A 13 -5.45 -20.05 8.23
C LEU A 13 -5.00 -20.73 9.54
N ASP A 14 -4.66 -22.03 9.47
CA ASP A 14 -4.20 -22.80 10.62
C ASP A 14 -2.78 -22.41 11.07
N SER A 15 -1.88 -22.04 10.14
CA SER A 15 -0.54 -21.56 10.50
C SER A 15 -0.55 -20.15 11.08
N VAL A 16 -1.56 -19.33 10.74
CA VAL A 16 -1.71 -17.99 11.30
C VAL A 16 -2.26 -18.01 12.73
N LYS A 17 -3.00 -19.07 13.10
CA LYS A 17 -3.50 -19.24 14.46
C LYS A 17 -2.40 -19.43 15.52
N GLU A 18 -1.23 -19.90 15.11
CA GLU A 18 -0.09 -20.17 16.00
C GLU A 18 0.89 -18.98 16.13
N GLU A 19 0.76 -17.92 15.31
CA GLU A 19 1.74 -16.85 15.24
C GLU A 19 1.46 -15.68 16.20
N LYS A 20 2.55 -14.98 16.55
CA LYS A 20 2.58 -13.76 17.38
C LYS A 20 1.60 -12.67 16.93
N ILE A 21 1.17 -12.70 15.65
CA ILE A 21 0.20 -11.77 15.04
C ILE A 21 -1.16 -11.82 15.76
N LEU A 22 -1.61 -13.01 16.19
CA LEU A 22 -2.83 -13.16 16.97
C LEU A 22 -2.76 -12.49 18.34
N LYS A 23 -1.55 -12.45 18.93
CA LYS A 23 -1.34 -11.81 20.23
C LYS A 23 -1.45 -10.28 20.14
N VAL A 24 -1.10 -9.68 18.98
CA VAL A 24 -1.12 -8.24 18.75
C VAL A 24 -2.49 -7.77 18.29
N PHE A 25 -3.13 -8.49 17.37
CA PHE A 25 -4.37 -8.07 16.71
C PHE A 25 -5.62 -8.84 17.18
N GLY A 26 -5.45 -9.80 18.06
CA GLY A 26 -6.56 -10.59 18.62
C GLY A 26 -7.32 -11.45 17.60
N PRO A 27 -8.53 -11.92 17.95
CA PRO A 27 -9.33 -12.82 17.09
C PRO A 27 -9.82 -12.16 15.79
N ALA A 28 -9.73 -10.82 15.67
CA ALA A 28 -10.15 -10.09 14.48
C ALA A 28 -9.35 -10.51 13.22
N VAL A 29 -8.12 -11.00 13.38
CA VAL A 29 -7.28 -11.52 12.29
C VAL A 29 -7.86 -12.79 11.66
N LEU A 30 -8.71 -13.51 12.36
CA LEU A 30 -9.31 -14.75 11.87
C LEU A 30 -10.48 -14.54 10.89
N GLN A 31 -10.86 -13.30 10.61
CA GLN A 31 -11.93 -13.00 9.66
C GLN A 31 -11.61 -13.58 8.27
N PRO A 32 -12.52 -14.37 7.65
CA PRO A 32 -12.26 -15.00 6.35
C PRO A 32 -11.92 -14.00 5.24
N ASN A 33 -12.51 -12.80 5.27
CA ASN A 33 -12.30 -11.77 4.25
C ASN A 33 -10.84 -11.26 4.19
N LEU A 34 -10.09 -11.36 5.29
CA LEU A 34 -8.67 -10.94 5.33
C LEU A 34 -7.78 -11.86 4.48
N TRP A 35 -8.17 -13.11 4.34
CA TRP A 35 -7.38 -14.16 3.70
C TRP A 35 -7.94 -14.63 2.37
N HIS A 36 -9.23 -14.36 2.10
CA HIS A 36 -9.87 -14.79 0.87
C HIS A 36 -9.67 -13.81 -0.27
N ILE A 37 -9.35 -14.38 -1.44
CA ILE A 37 -9.21 -13.63 -2.69
C ILE A 37 -10.59 -13.45 -3.31
N ASN A 38 -11.22 -12.36 -2.97
CA ASN A 38 -12.45 -11.91 -3.61
C ASN A 38 -12.32 -10.46 -4.10
N LYS A 39 -13.19 -10.06 -5.03
CA LYS A 39 -13.13 -8.72 -5.63
C LYS A 39 -13.10 -7.59 -4.60
N LYS A 40 -13.90 -7.69 -3.54
CA LYS A 40 -14.00 -6.63 -2.52
C LYS A 40 -12.76 -6.60 -1.64
N SER A 41 -12.33 -7.75 -1.12
CA SER A 41 -11.18 -7.87 -0.23
C SER A 41 -9.88 -7.46 -0.92
N VAL A 42 -9.65 -7.93 -2.15
CA VAL A 42 -8.45 -7.62 -2.94
C VAL A 42 -8.41 -6.13 -3.29
N SER A 43 -9.51 -5.53 -3.79
CA SER A 43 -9.51 -4.10 -4.14
C SER A 43 -9.25 -3.20 -2.94
N ARG A 44 -9.80 -3.55 -1.77
CA ARG A 44 -9.53 -2.83 -0.52
C ARG A 44 -8.10 -3.02 -0.05
N GLY A 45 -7.56 -4.25 -0.15
CA GLY A 45 -6.17 -4.55 0.22
C GLY A 45 -5.18 -3.74 -0.61
N PHE A 46 -5.41 -3.63 -1.93
CA PHE A 46 -4.59 -2.78 -2.80
C PHE A 46 -4.70 -1.29 -2.45
N ALA A 47 -5.90 -0.80 -2.17
CA ALA A 47 -6.11 0.59 -1.78
C ALA A 47 -5.39 0.93 -0.47
N ILE A 48 -5.53 0.09 0.55
CA ILE A 48 -4.91 0.29 1.87
C ILE A 48 -3.39 0.17 1.77
N GLY A 49 -2.89 -0.85 1.07
CA GLY A 49 -1.45 -1.03 0.90
C GLY A 49 -0.81 0.14 0.16
N ALA A 50 -1.43 0.61 -0.93
CA ALA A 50 -0.96 1.79 -1.66
C ALA A 50 -1.05 3.06 -0.79
N PHE A 51 -2.12 3.25 -0.03
CA PHE A 51 -2.24 4.36 0.91
C PHE A 51 -1.08 4.38 1.90
N CYS A 52 -0.85 3.26 2.60
CA CYS A 52 0.20 3.17 3.61
C CYS A 52 1.61 3.28 3.01
N ALA A 53 1.82 2.79 1.78
CA ALA A 53 3.11 2.83 1.12
C ALA A 53 3.62 4.27 0.91
N PHE A 54 2.73 5.21 0.58
CA PHE A 54 3.10 6.59 0.30
C PHE A 54 3.12 7.50 1.53
N LEU A 55 2.73 7.01 2.71
CA LEU A 55 2.87 7.77 3.95
C LEU A 55 4.35 7.85 4.37
N PRO A 56 4.82 9.02 4.88
CA PRO A 56 6.22 9.23 5.22
C PRO A 56 6.56 8.68 6.63
N ILE A 57 6.14 7.43 6.91
CA ILE A 57 6.31 6.75 8.21
C ILE A 57 6.97 5.37 8.03
N PRO A 58 8.23 5.31 7.57
CA PRO A 58 8.89 4.04 7.31
C PRO A 58 8.90 3.13 8.55
N GLY A 59 8.65 1.86 8.34
CA GLY A 59 8.59 0.85 9.41
C GLY A 59 7.20 0.69 10.05
N ILE A 60 6.50 1.78 10.33
CA ILE A 60 5.14 1.72 10.93
C ILE A 60 4.08 1.42 9.86
N GLN A 61 4.34 1.72 8.61
CA GLN A 61 3.41 1.54 7.49
C GLN A 61 2.85 0.11 7.36
N MET A 62 3.64 -0.91 7.70
CA MET A 62 3.17 -2.32 7.68
C MET A 62 2.14 -2.58 8.77
N ILE A 63 2.37 -2.07 9.97
CA ILE A 63 1.45 -2.21 11.11
C ILE A 63 0.16 -1.46 10.82
N LEU A 64 0.26 -0.25 10.27
CA LEU A 64 -0.89 0.56 9.88
C LEU A 64 -1.70 -0.13 8.77
N ALA A 65 -1.04 -0.71 7.75
CA ALA A 65 -1.69 -1.46 6.69
C ALA A 65 -2.43 -2.70 7.24
N ALA A 66 -1.82 -3.42 8.19
CA ALA A 66 -2.46 -4.54 8.85
C ALA A 66 -3.69 -4.10 9.65
N PHE A 67 -3.57 -3.06 10.46
CA PHE A 67 -4.66 -2.50 11.25
C PHE A 67 -5.84 -2.05 10.38
N LEU A 68 -5.57 -1.26 9.34
CA LEU A 68 -6.60 -0.80 8.40
C LEU A 68 -7.23 -1.98 7.64
N SER A 69 -6.46 -3.00 7.28
CA SER A 69 -6.99 -4.19 6.61
C SER A 69 -7.98 -4.95 7.48
N ILE A 70 -7.71 -5.07 8.77
CA ILE A 70 -8.62 -5.70 9.72
C ILE A 70 -9.91 -4.87 9.85
N THR A 71 -9.78 -3.57 10.03
CA THR A 71 -10.89 -2.63 10.20
C THR A 71 -11.83 -2.62 8.99
N PHE A 72 -11.26 -2.60 7.77
CA PHE A 72 -12.04 -2.53 6.53
C PHE A 72 -12.32 -3.89 5.88
N ALA A 73 -12.02 -5.00 6.56
CA ALA A 73 -12.15 -6.37 6.04
C ALA A 73 -11.51 -6.51 4.65
N ALA A 74 -10.29 -6.00 4.52
CA ALA A 74 -9.48 -6.01 3.31
C ALA A 74 -8.50 -7.19 3.31
N ASN A 75 -7.90 -7.50 2.16
CA ASN A 75 -6.90 -8.56 2.09
C ASN A 75 -5.60 -8.13 2.78
N LEU A 76 -5.35 -8.67 3.96
CA LEU A 76 -4.23 -8.30 4.84
C LEU A 76 -2.86 -8.59 4.19
N PRO A 77 -2.57 -9.81 3.69
CA PRO A 77 -1.29 -10.09 3.03
C PRO A 77 -0.99 -9.15 1.87
N LEU A 78 -1.98 -8.86 1.03
CA LEU A 78 -1.80 -7.95 -0.10
C LEU A 78 -1.51 -6.52 0.36
N ALA A 79 -2.22 -6.03 1.36
CA ALA A 79 -1.99 -4.69 1.89
C ALA A 79 -0.58 -4.55 2.46
N VAL A 80 -0.13 -5.52 3.24
CA VAL A 80 1.22 -5.51 3.83
C VAL A 80 2.31 -5.62 2.76
N ILE A 81 2.16 -6.51 1.78
CA ILE A 81 3.15 -6.64 0.69
C ILE A 81 3.26 -5.35 -0.11
N LEU A 82 2.16 -4.66 -0.36
CA LEU A 82 2.16 -3.41 -1.13
C LEU A 82 2.87 -2.25 -0.42
N THR A 83 3.01 -2.28 0.91
CA THR A 83 3.82 -1.26 1.60
C THR A 83 5.28 -1.29 1.18
N TRP A 84 5.77 -2.42 0.64
CA TRP A 84 7.13 -2.57 0.10
C TRP A 84 7.36 -1.85 -1.23
N ILE A 85 6.33 -1.22 -1.82
CA ILE A 85 6.51 -0.26 -2.92
C ILE A 85 7.49 0.84 -2.48
N THR A 86 7.41 1.26 -1.24
CA THR A 86 8.39 2.15 -0.62
C THR A 86 9.47 1.31 0.05
N ASN A 87 10.57 1.13 -0.65
CA ASN A 87 11.77 0.43 -0.20
C ASN A 87 12.96 1.42 -0.27
N PRO A 88 14.14 1.09 0.26
CA PRO A 88 15.29 1.99 0.27
C PRO A 88 15.66 2.59 -1.10
N PHE A 89 15.40 1.86 -2.20
CA PHE A 89 15.70 2.33 -3.56
C PHE A 89 14.64 3.29 -4.10
N THR A 90 13.36 3.03 -3.79
CA THR A 90 12.23 3.84 -4.26
C THR A 90 11.90 5.00 -3.32
N TYR A 91 12.42 4.96 -2.10
CA TYR A 91 12.13 5.97 -1.07
C TYR A 91 12.53 7.38 -1.52
N ILE A 92 13.76 7.53 -2.02
CA ILE A 92 14.30 8.84 -2.45
C ILE A 92 13.43 9.49 -3.54
N PRO A 93 13.13 8.83 -4.67
CA PRO A 93 12.26 9.42 -5.68
C PRO A 93 10.84 9.71 -5.17
N ILE A 94 10.27 8.85 -4.32
CA ILE A 94 8.93 9.07 -3.76
C ILE A 94 8.92 10.32 -2.86
N VAL A 95 9.90 10.47 -1.99
CA VAL A 95 10.07 11.66 -1.12
C VAL A 95 10.22 12.93 -1.97
N TYR A 96 11.04 12.90 -3.01
CA TYR A 96 11.23 14.02 -3.92
C TYR A 96 9.91 14.47 -4.57
N PHE A 97 9.14 13.52 -5.11
CA PHE A 97 7.81 13.82 -5.68
C PHE A 97 6.83 14.33 -4.62
N ALA A 98 6.86 13.76 -3.42
CA ALA A 98 6.02 14.22 -2.32
C ALA A 98 6.31 15.67 -1.95
N ILE A 99 7.59 16.04 -1.77
CA ILE A 99 7.98 17.41 -1.46
C ILE A 99 7.56 18.37 -2.59
N LYS A 100 7.77 17.99 -3.85
CA LYS A 100 7.33 18.83 -4.98
C LYS A 100 5.83 19.06 -4.99
N ILE A 101 5.03 18.02 -4.81
CA ILE A 101 3.57 18.12 -4.78
C ILE A 101 3.13 18.97 -3.59
N GLY A 102 3.66 18.72 -2.40
CA GLY A 102 3.32 19.51 -1.21
C GLY A 102 3.76 20.96 -1.34
N GLY A 103 4.92 21.23 -1.93
CA GLY A 103 5.44 22.57 -2.16
C GLY A 103 4.53 23.44 -3.04
N ILE A 104 3.86 22.86 -4.03
CA ILE A 104 2.87 23.58 -4.85
C ILE A 104 1.73 24.17 -4.01
N PHE A 105 1.32 23.47 -2.97
CA PHE A 105 0.20 23.91 -2.12
C PHE A 105 0.61 24.89 -1.00
N ILE A 106 1.88 24.85 -0.59
CA ILE A 106 2.39 25.70 0.50
C ILE A 106 3.16 26.91 -0.06
N ASN A 107 3.27 27.05 -1.40
CA ASN A 107 4.10 28.05 -2.07
C ASN A 107 5.57 28.03 -1.57
N ALA A 108 6.05 26.86 -1.18
CA ALA A 108 7.44 26.67 -0.79
C ALA A 108 8.28 26.48 -2.05
N GLU A 109 9.16 27.41 -2.33
CA GLU A 109 10.17 27.23 -3.38
C GLU A 109 11.15 26.13 -2.94
N PHE A 110 11.03 24.97 -3.60
CA PHE A 110 11.98 23.88 -3.43
C PHE A 110 13.25 24.20 -4.24
N THR A 111 14.12 24.97 -3.65
CA THR A 111 15.45 25.21 -4.20
C THR A 111 16.39 24.18 -3.60
N TYR A 112 16.71 23.15 -4.38
CA TYR A 112 17.77 22.22 -4.04
C TYR A 112 19.12 22.91 -4.27
N GLU A 113 19.50 23.81 -3.37
CA GLU A 113 20.87 24.28 -3.31
C GLU A 113 21.72 23.15 -2.76
N ILE A 114 22.53 22.54 -3.64
CA ILE A 114 23.65 21.68 -3.21
C ILE A 114 24.66 22.59 -2.54
N LYS A 115 24.36 22.99 -1.32
CA LYS A 115 25.26 23.75 -0.47
C LYS A 115 26.17 22.75 0.24
N ASN A 116 27.37 22.57 -0.35
CA ASN A 116 28.54 21.95 0.27
C ASN A 116 28.43 20.53 0.83
N GLU A 117 29.09 19.61 0.14
CA GLU A 117 29.86 18.40 0.52
C GLU A 117 29.38 17.46 1.65
N GLN A 118 28.42 17.81 2.47
CA GLN A 118 27.82 16.88 3.43
C GLN A 118 26.30 16.88 3.26
N ILE A 119 25.80 15.98 2.41
CA ILE A 119 24.35 15.70 2.28
C ILE A 119 23.90 15.06 3.60
N ASN A 120 23.45 15.85 4.53
CA ASN A 120 22.75 15.39 5.71
C ASN A 120 21.26 15.23 5.35
N ILE A 121 20.93 14.07 4.74
CA ILE A 121 19.56 13.73 4.33
C ILE A 121 18.56 13.98 5.47
N PHE A 122 18.99 13.84 6.70
CA PHE A 122 18.13 13.99 7.88
C PHE A 122 17.79 15.47 8.19
N THR A 123 18.77 16.36 8.09
CA THR A 123 18.57 17.82 8.29
C THR A 123 17.75 18.43 7.16
N ASP A 124 17.99 17.98 5.93
CA ASP A 124 17.27 18.44 4.75
C ASP A 124 15.79 17.98 4.78
N LEU A 125 15.53 16.75 5.21
CA LEU A 125 14.16 16.26 5.39
C LEU A 125 13.42 17.00 6.52
N MET A 126 14.12 17.38 7.59
CA MET A 126 13.55 18.17 8.68
C MET A 126 13.17 19.59 8.25
N GLN A 127 13.88 20.17 7.29
CA GLN A 127 13.56 21.49 6.76
C GLN A 127 12.30 21.48 5.90
N TYR A 128 12.05 20.37 5.19
CA TYR A 128 10.91 20.22 4.26
C TYR A 128 9.79 19.33 4.81
N TRP A 129 9.66 19.21 6.14
CA TRP A 129 8.68 18.31 6.74
C TRP A 129 7.22 18.66 6.36
N GLU A 130 6.86 19.96 6.29
CA GLU A 130 5.51 20.40 5.93
C GLU A 130 5.12 19.99 4.51
N PRO A 131 5.89 20.37 3.45
CA PRO A 131 5.58 19.93 2.10
C PRO A 131 5.69 18.41 1.94
N LEU A 132 6.59 17.75 2.66
CA LEU A 132 6.73 16.29 2.64
C LEU A 132 5.46 15.61 3.15
N PHE A 133 4.95 16.00 4.32
CA PHE A 133 3.75 15.38 4.90
C PHE A 133 2.51 15.66 4.04
N LEU A 134 2.31 16.91 3.61
CA LEU A 134 1.18 17.27 2.77
C LEU A 134 1.20 16.52 1.43
N GLY A 135 2.33 16.53 0.75
CA GLY A 135 2.47 15.87 -0.54
C GLY A 135 2.37 14.34 -0.44
N SER A 136 2.95 13.74 0.60
CA SER A 136 2.81 12.31 0.86
C SER A 136 1.36 11.92 1.12
N PHE A 137 0.62 12.74 1.87
CA PHE A 137 -0.80 12.49 2.14
C PHE A 137 -1.64 12.57 0.86
N ILE A 138 -1.38 13.56 0.01
CA ILE A 138 -2.04 13.69 -1.30
C ILE A 138 -1.72 12.48 -2.18
N LEU A 139 -0.44 12.09 -2.27
CA LEU A 139 -0.02 10.90 -3.02
C LEU A 139 -0.65 9.62 -2.48
N SER A 140 -0.76 9.48 -1.16
CA SER A 140 -1.42 8.34 -0.51
C SER A 140 -2.88 8.21 -0.93
N ILE A 141 -3.63 9.31 -0.93
CA ILE A 141 -5.04 9.32 -1.34
C ILE A 141 -5.17 8.98 -2.83
N ILE A 142 -4.39 9.65 -3.68
CA ILE A 142 -4.45 9.44 -5.14
C ILE A 142 -4.09 7.99 -5.49
N SER A 143 -2.98 7.46 -4.95
CA SER A 143 -2.53 6.09 -5.22
C SER A 143 -3.52 5.05 -4.69
N SER A 144 -4.14 5.30 -3.53
CA SER A 144 -5.18 4.45 -2.97
C SER A 144 -6.41 4.36 -3.88
N LEU A 145 -6.92 5.51 -4.32
CA LEU A 145 -8.08 5.59 -5.22
C LEU A 145 -7.79 4.93 -6.57
N LEU A 146 -6.65 5.25 -7.17
CA LEU A 146 -6.22 4.66 -8.44
C LEU A 146 -6.08 3.14 -8.32
N SER A 147 -5.42 2.64 -7.28
CA SER A 147 -5.25 1.20 -7.05
C SER A 147 -6.61 0.51 -6.90
N TYR A 148 -7.52 1.10 -6.14
CA TYR A 148 -8.87 0.55 -5.96
C TYR A 148 -9.62 0.43 -7.29
N ILE A 149 -9.63 1.51 -8.07
CA ILE A 149 -10.33 1.57 -9.38
C ILE A 149 -9.71 0.57 -10.36
N LEU A 150 -8.38 0.58 -10.50
CA LEU A 150 -7.65 -0.29 -11.43
C LEU A 150 -7.90 -1.78 -11.14
N ILE A 151 -7.83 -2.18 -9.87
CA ILE A 151 -8.10 -3.57 -9.49
C ILE A 151 -9.56 -3.95 -9.76
N ARG A 152 -10.51 -3.07 -9.51
CA ARG A 152 -11.92 -3.34 -9.82
C ARG A 152 -12.20 -3.45 -11.32
N MET A 153 -11.56 -2.61 -12.12
CA MET A 153 -11.64 -2.65 -13.59
C MET A 153 -10.99 -3.93 -14.13
N TYR A 154 -9.78 -4.27 -13.67
CA TYR A 154 -9.09 -5.50 -14.04
C TYR A 154 -9.92 -6.73 -13.72
N TRP A 155 -10.52 -6.80 -12.52
CA TRP A 155 -11.38 -7.90 -12.11
C TRP A 155 -12.61 -8.04 -13.01
N ARG A 156 -13.27 -6.92 -13.34
CA ARG A 156 -14.41 -6.91 -14.26
C ARG A 156 -14.02 -7.43 -15.65
N TYR A 157 -12.92 -6.94 -16.18
CA TYR A 157 -12.40 -7.40 -17.48
C TYR A 157 -12.11 -8.91 -17.47
N TYR A 158 -11.43 -9.39 -16.44
CA TYR A 158 -11.09 -10.80 -16.31
C TYR A 158 -12.33 -11.72 -16.26
N VAL A 159 -13.33 -11.33 -15.49
CA VAL A 159 -14.60 -12.08 -15.37
C VAL A 159 -15.30 -12.12 -16.72
N ILE A 160 -15.49 -10.99 -17.39
CA ILE A 160 -16.15 -10.92 -18.70
C ILE A 160 -15.42 -11.81 -19.72
N LYS A 161 -14.09 -11.71 -19.79
CA LYS A 161 -13.27 -12.53 -20.71
C LYS A 161 -13.41 -14.03 -20.44
N THR A 162 -13.49 -14.42 -19.18
CA THR A 162 -13.65 -15.84 -18.80
C THR A 162 -15.04 -16.36 -19.15
N TRP A 163 -16.08 -15.54 -18.98
CA TRP A 163 -17.46 -15.92 -19.34
C TRP A 163 -17.66 -16.01 -20.86
N SER A 164 -17.08 -15.11 -21.63
CA SER A 164 -17.17 -15.16 -23.10
C SER A 164 -16.53 -16.42 -23.69
N LYS A 165 -15.47 -16.94 -23.05
CA LYS A 165 -14.84 -18.22 -23.44
C LYS A 165 -15.72 -19.44 -23.15
N ARG A 166 -16.53 -19.41 -22.09
CA ARG A 166 -17.44 -20.52 -21.75
C ARG A 166 -18.68 -20.60 -22.63
N LYS A 167 -19.10 -19.49 -23.25
CA LYS A 167 -20.25 -19.48 -24.19
C LYS A 167 -19.91 -20.02 -25.58
N LYS A 168 -18.67 -20.35 -25.86
CA LYS A 168 -18.22 -20.92 -27.16
C LYS A 168 -18.15 -22.45 -27.17
N PHE A 169 -18.57 -23.08 -26.08
CA PHE A 169 -18.81 -24.53 -25.95
C PHE A 169 -20.27 -24.76 -25.55
#